data_758d816963774fcd62ac0205c2bbaceb
#
_entry.id   758d816963774fcd62ac0205c2bbaceb
#
_cell.length_a   1.000
_cell.length_b   1.000
_cell.length_c   1.000
_cell.angle_alpha   90.00
_cell.angle_beta   90.00
_cell.angle_gamma   90.00
#
_symmetry.space_group_name_H-M   'P 1'
#
loop_
_entity.id
_entity.type
_entity.pdbx_description
1 polymer ?
#
loop_
_entity_poly.entity_id
_entity_poly.type
_entity_poly.pdbx_seq_one_letter_code
_entity_poly.pdbx_strand_id
1 'polypeptide(L)'
;MSPGRIVTVVAAVALIGAGLVFALTRGDDSGGPDGASGDAIVVDMVVSPEKERLLAPLVDEINGGGVEAAGRPVRVEMAVVSSGEATERIVAGEIEPAIWSPASSLWGRLLNYRADRALAPDESPSLVKTPLVIAMPEPFARALGWPDEPIGWSTLIAEARSERGWAAYGHPEWGPFKFGQTNPEFSTSGLSATVAEYLAAAGKREGLTLADVRAPKNRRVVRDLQRSVVHYGDTTLFFAEQMAARGPTYVSAVAME
;
A
#
# COMPACT_ATOMS: atom_id res chain seq x y z
N MET A 1 -9.08 -28.70 14.83
CA MET A 1 -8.61 -27.39 14.34
C MET A 1 -7.16 -27.21 14.73
N SER A 2 -6.28 -26.82 13.82
CA SER A 2 -4.86 -26.61 14.14
C SER A 2 -4.66 -25.32 14.96
N PRO A 3 -3.64 -25.24 15.84
CA PRO A 3 -3.41 -24.06 16.69
C PRO A 3 -3.29 -22.75 15.89
N GLY A 4 -2.79 -22.80 14.65
CA GLY A 4 -2.70 -21.63 13.78
C GLY A 4 -4.04 -21.08 13.32
N ARG A 5 -5.05 -21.94 13.13
CA ARG A 5 -6.42 -21.50 12.76
C ARG A 5 -7.13 -20.79 13.91
N ILE A 6 -6.87 -21.22 15.15
CA ILE A 6 -7.46 -20.59 16.34
C ILE A 6 -6.91 -19.18 16.53
N VAL A 7 -5.62 -18.95 16.30
CA VAL A 7 -4.98 -17.63 16.41
C VAL A 7 -5.51 -16.67 15.34
N THR A 8 -5.74 -17.17 14.12
CA THR A 8 -6.26 -16.34 13.00
C THR A 8 -7.72 -15.94 13.24
N VAL A 9 -8.54 -16.87 13.73
CA VAL A 9 -9.95 -16.59 14.08
C VAL A 9 -10.04 -15.64 15.28
N VAL A 10 -9.19 -15.79 16.29
CA VAL A 10 -9.16 -14.89 17.45
C VAL A 10 -8.71 -13.47 17.06
N ALA A 11 -7.73 -13.33 16.15
CA ALA A 11 -7.33 -12.02 15.64
C ALA A 11 -8.44 -11.35 14.81
N ALA A 12 -9.14 -12.12 13.97
CA ALA A 12 -10.28 -11.62 13.20
C ALA A 12 -11.45 -11.23 14.11
N VAL A 13 -11.75 -12.02 15.12
CA VAL A 13 -12.81 -11.72 16.13
C VAL A 13 -12.45 -10.51 16.98
N ALA A 14 -11.16 -10.30 17.31
CA ALA A 14 -10.73 -9.11 18.07
C ALA A 14 -10.87 -7.81 17.23
N LEU A 15 -10.60 -7.87 15.92
CA LEU A 15 -10.81 -6.75 15.01
C LEU A 15 -12.31 -6.45 14.83
N ILE A 16 -13.14 -7.47 14.72
CA ILE A 16 -14.60 -7.33 14.65
C ILE A 16 -15.16 -6.79 15.98
N GLY A 17 -14.60 -7.22 17.11
CA GLY A 17 -15.02 -6.72 18.44
C GLY A 17 -14.80 -5.22 18.62
N ALA A 18 -13.69 -4.68 18.13
CA ALA A 18 -13.41 -3.24 18.16
C ALA A 18 -14.33 -2.44 17.23
N GLY A 19 -14.63 -2.97 16.02
CA GLY A 19 -15.57 -2.38 15.07
C GLY A 19 -17.03 -2.44 15.55
N LEU A 20 -17.42 -3.52 16.24
CA LEU A 20 -18.76 -3.70 16.80
C LEU A 20 -19.10 -2.70 17.92
N VAL A 21 -18.14 -2.37 18.78
CA VAL A 21 -18.32 -1.34 19.81
C VAL A 21 -18.61 0.02 19.17
N PHE A 22 -17.95 0.31 18.03
CA PHE A 22 -18.15 1.55 17.29
C PHE A 22 -19.48 1.57 16.54
N ALA A 23 -19.90 0.44 15.92
CA ALA A 23 -21.18 0.33 15.23
C ALA A 23 -22.39 0.38 16.17
N LEU A 24 -22.28 -0.17 17.38
CA LEU A 24 -23.35 -0.15 18.41
C LEU A 24 -23.53 1.24 19.05
N THR A 25 -22.53 2.14 18.93
CA THR A 25 -22.62 3.51 19.46
C THR A 25 -23.17 4.54 18.45
N ARG A 26 -23.27 4.17 17.17
CA ARG A 26 -23.91 4.99 16.14
C ARG A 26 -25.33 4.48 15.89
N GLY A 27 -26.30 5.22 16.37
CA GLY A 27 -27.72 4.91 16.19
C GLY A 27 -28.15 4.92 14.71
N ASP A 28 -29.04 3.98 14.38
CA ASP A 28 -29.74 3.79 13.12
C ASP A 28 -30.23 5.08 12.46
N ASP A 29 -29.83 5.31 11.22
CA ASP A 29 -30.68 5.94 10.20
C ASP A 29 -30.08 5.73 8.79
N SER A 30 -30.36 4.61 8.14
CA SER A 30 -30.39 4.51 6.68
C SER A 30 -31.12 3.26 6.23
N GLY A 31 -32.42 3.42 6.01
CA GLY A 31 -33.24 2.42 5.32
C GLY A 31 -33.04 2.51 3.81
N GLY A 32 -32.60 1.39 3.20
CA GLY A 32 -32.65 1.11 1.78
C GLY A 32 -33.27 -0.28 1.56
N PRO A 33 -34.14 -0.47 0.54
CA PRO A 33 -34.89 -1.71 0.42
C PRO A 33 -34.15 -2.74 -0.39
N ASP A 34 -33.96 -3.97 0.18
CA ASP A 34 -34.29 -5.24 -0.48
C ASP A 34 -33.91 -6.46 0.36
N GLY A 35 -34.94 -7.24 0.64
CA GLY A 35 -34.97 -8.70 0.72
C GLY A 35 -34.13 -9.44 1.78
N ALA A 36 -34.74 -9.75 2.95
CA ALA A 36 -34.39 -10.85 3.85
C ALA A 36 -33.05 -10.81 4.61
N SER A 37 -32.89 -9.87 5.52
CA SER A 37 -32.06 -9.99 6.73
C SER A 37 -32.25 -8.79 7.66
N GLY A 38 -33.46 -8.49 8.04
CA GLY A 38 -33.79 -7.34 8.93
C GLY A 38 -33.20 -7.40 10.34
N ASP A 39 -32.31 -8.34 10.63
CA ASP A 39 -31.77 -8.57 11.98
C ASP A 39 -30.24 -8.70 12.06
N ALA A 40 -29.53 -8.72 10.94
CA ALA A 40 -28.07 -8.86 10.93
C ALA A 40 -27.36 -7.53 11.27
N ILE A 41 -26.28 -7.62 12.05
CA ILE A 41 -25.33 -6.51 12.22
C ILE A 41 -24.38 -6.51 11.03
N VAL A 42 -24.48 -5.50 10.17
CA VAL A 42 -23.56 -5.33 9.04
C VAL A 42 -22.32 -4.58 9.51
N VAL A 43 -21.14 -5.12 9.16
CA VAL A 43 -19.84 -4.54 9.44
C VAL A 43 -19.18 -4.17 8.13
N ASP A 44 -19.20 -2.89 7.78
CA ASP A 44 -18.55 -2.38 6.59
C ASP A 44 -17.03 -2.40 6.76
N MET A 45 -16.34 -3.12 5.87
CA MET A 45 -14.90 -3.28 5.88
C MET A 45 -14.30 -2.78 4.56
N VAL A 46 -13.37 -1.84 4.64
CA VAL A 46 -12.59 -1.38 3.48
C VAL A 46 -11.15 -1.87 3.61
N VAL A 47 -10.65 -2.54 2.55
CA VAL A 47 -9.31 -3.12 2.51
C VAL A 47 -8.54 -2.65 1.28
N SER A 48 -7.21 -2.58 1.39
CA SER A 48 -6.36 -2.32 0.24
C SER A 48 -6.27 -3.54 -0.69
N PRO A 49 -6.12 -3.34 -2.03
CA PRO A 49 -6.26 -4.39 -3.05
C PRO A 49 -5.39 -5.63 -2.82
N GLU A 50 -4.16 -5.47 -2.37
CA GLU A 50 -3.23 -6.57 -2.12
C GLU A 50 -3.67 -7.52 -1.00
N LYS A 51 -4.61 -7.08 -0.13
CA LYS A 51 -5.15 -7.88 0.98
C LYS A 51 -6.39 -8.69 0.61
N GLU A 52 -7.02 -8.39 -0.52
CA GLU A 52 -8.27 -9.04 -0.94
C GLU A 52 -8.16 -10.57 -0.90
N ARG A 53 -7.14 -11.13 -1.58
CA ARG A 53 -6.93 -12.58 -1.64
C ARG A 53 -6.66 -13.24 -0.28
N LEU A 54 -6.12 -12.46 0.67
CA LEU A 54 -5.84 -12.92 2.02
C LEU A 54 -7.09 -12.89 2.88
N LEU A 55 -7.93 -11.85 2.75
CA LEU A 55 -9.03 -11.57 3.66
C LEU A 55 -10.37 -12.13 3.19
N ALA A 56 -10.60 -12.22 1.86
CA ALA A 56 -11.87 -12.73 1.33
C ALA A 56 -12.26 -14.12 1.89
N PRO A 57 -11.36 -15.13 1.94
CA PRO A 57 -11.72 -16.42 2.52
C PRO A 57 -12.09 -16.36 4.01
N LEU A 58 -11.50 -15.41 4.76
CA LEU A 58 -11.80 -15.21 6.18
C LEU A 58 -13.16 -14.52 6.36
N VAL A 59 -13.49 -13.58 5.49
CA VAL A 59 -14.81 -12.94 5.45
C VAL A 59 -15.89 -13.96 5.11
N ASP A 60 -15.63 -14.84 4.13
CA ASP A 60 -16.55 -15.94 3.76
C ASP A 60 -16.75 -16.91 4.94
N GLU A 61 -15.68 -17.25 5.67
CA GLU A 61 -15.76 -18.12 6.86
C GLU A 61 -16.58 -17.46 7.97
N ILE A 62 -16.42 -16.17 8.21
CA ILE A 62 -17.20 -15.42 9.20
C ILE A 62 -18.67 -15.37 8.78
N ASN A 63 -18.95 -15.03 7.55
CA ASN A 63 -20.31 -14.88 7.03
C ASN A 63 -21.06 -16.22 6.93
N GLY A 64 -20.34 -17.32 6.69
CA GLY A 64 -20.88 -18.69 6.68
C GLY A 64 -20.90 -19.39 8.06
N GLY A 65 -20.14 -18.88 9.02
CA GLY A 65 -19.89 -19.53 10.31
C GLY A 65 -20.94 -19.26 11.40
N GLY A 66 -21.98 -18.47 11.10
CA GLY A 66 -23.02 -18.13 12.07
C GLY A 66 -22.51 -17.32 13.26
N VAL A 67 -21.56 -16.41 13.03
CA VAL A 67 -21.05 -15.50 14.08
C VAL A 67 -22.17 -14.58 14.52
N GLU A 68 -22.38 -14.46 15.82
CA GLU A 68 -23.38 -13.59 16.41
C GLU A 68 -22.79 -12.60 17.39
N ALA A 69 -23.39 -11.42 17.46
CA ALA A 69 -23.12 -10.41 18.49
C ALA A 69 -24.43 -9.86 19.04
N ALA A 70 -24.56 -9.80 20.34
CA ALA A 70 -25.77 -9.40 21.05
C ALA A 70 -27.04 -10.18 20.59
N GLY A 71 -26.87 -11.47 20.24
CA GLY A 71 -27.95 -12.37 19.79
C GLY A 71 -28.41 -12.07 18.33
N ARG A 72 -27.66 -11.33 17.57
CA ARG A 72 -27.91 -11.01 16.16
C ARG A 72 -26.81 -11.54 15.28
N PRO A 73 -27.10 -12.10 14.09
CA PRO A 73 -26.08 -12.48 13.12
C PRO A 73 -25.17 -11.31 12.75
N VAL A 74 -23.88 -11.59 12.57
CA VAL A 74 -22.90 -10.61 12.08
C VAL A 74 -22.58 -10.93 10.61
N ARG A 75 -22.62 -9.92 9.76
CA ARG A 75 -22.24 -9.99 8.36
C ARG A 75 -21.18 -8.93 8.05
N VAL A 76 -20.05 -9.36 7.51
CA VAL A 76 -18.98 -8.47 7.04
C VAL A 76 -19.19 -8.18 5.55
N GLU A 77 -19.28 -6.91 5.18
CA GLU A 77 -19.30 -6.46 3.79
C GLU A 77 -17.94 -5.81 3.47
N MET A 78 -17.13 -6.54 2.68
CA MET A 78 -15.78 -6.11 2.34
C MET A 78 -15.75 -5.43 0.99
N ALA A 79 -15.30 -4.17 0.97
CA ALA A 79 -14.99 -3.41 -0.25
C ALA A 79 -13.48 -3.27 -0.42
N VAL A 80 -13.03 -3.40 -1.68
CA VAL A 80 -11.61 -3.27 -2.05
C VAL A 80 -11.39 -1.89 -2.64
N VAL A 81 -10.61 -1.06 -1.93
CA VAL A 81 -10.33 0.33 -2.34
C VAL A 81 -8.87 0.63 -2.05
N SER A 82 -8.18 1.32 -2.95
CA SER A 82 -6.79 1.74 -2.70
C SER A 82 -6.69 2.60 -1.45
N SER A 83 -5.56 2.50 -0.74
CA SER A 83 -5.43 3.19 0.56
C SER A 83 -5.57 4.71 0.44
N GLY A 84 -5.05 5.30 -0.64
CA GLY A 84 -5.16 6.74 -0.88
C GLY A 84 -6.58 7.17 -1.23
N GLU A 85 -7.25 6.43 -2.14
CA GLU A 85 -8.65 6.69 -2.48
C GLU A 85 -9.57 6.57 -1.26
N ALA A 86 -9.40 5.49 -0.47
CA ALA A 86 -10.16 5.33 0.76
C ALA A 86 -9.94 6.49 1.73
N THR A 87 -8.69 7.00 1.85
CA THR A 87 -8.38 8.19 2.66
C THR A 87 -9.20 9.39 2.20
N GLU A 88 -9.20 9.70 0.89
CA GLU A 88 -9.96 10.83 0.34
C GLU A 88 -11.47 10.69 0.59
N ARG A 89 -12.01 9.50 0.32
CA ARG A 89 -13.46 9.25 0.48
C ARG A 89 -13.89 9.29 1.94
N ILE A 90 -13.05 8.83 2.89
CA ILE A 90 -13.34 8.96 4.33
C ILE A 90 -13.29 10.44 4.76
N VAL A 91 -12.28 11.20 4.29
CA VAL A 91 -12.19 12.66 4.58
C VAL A 91 -13.41 13.41 4.03
N ALA A 92 -13.87 13.04 2.83
CA ALA A 92 -15.04 13.62 2.21
C ALA A 92 -16.38 13.19 2.87
N GLY A 93 -16.36 12.18 3.74
CA GLY A 93 -17.57 11.60 4.35
C GLY A 93 -18.40 10.78 3.37
N GLU A 94 -17.82 10.34 2.26
CA GLU A 94 -18.48 9.49 1.27
C GLU A 94 -18.59 8.03 1.74
N ILE A 95 -17.65 7.60 2.58
CA ILE A 95 -17.64 6.27 3.21
C ILE A 95 -17.25 6.42 4.68
N GLU A 96 -17.87 5.62 5.53
CA GLU A 96 -17.59 5.55 6.98
C GLU A 96 -17.44 4.08 7.41
N PRO A 97 -16.37 3.39 6.99
CA PRO A 97 -16.21 1.97 7.29
C PRO A 97 -16.02 1.72 8.78
N ALA A 98 -16.67 0.68 9.31
CA ALA A 98 -16.44 0.21 10.67
C ALA A 98 -15.02 -0.37 10.84
N ILE A 99 -14.48 -0.95 9.76
CA ILE A 99 -13.11 -1.47 9.71
C ILE A 99 -12.43 -0.91 8.46
N TRP A 100 -11.30 -0.23 8.65
CA TRP A 100 -10.43 0.15 7.55
C TRP A 100 -9.05 -0.48 7.71
N SER A 101 -8.64 -1.24 6.70
CA SER A 101 -7.34 -1.93 6.65
C SER A 101 -6.49 -1.42 5.48
N PRO A 102 -5.88 -0.23 5.61
CA PRO A 102 -4.97 0.31 4.60
C PRO A 102 -3.67 -0.50 4.56
N ALA A 103 -2.89 -0.39 3.48
CA ALA A 103 -1.62 -1.10 3.33
C ALA A 103 -0.52 -0.61 4.29
N SER A 104 -0.67 0.58 4.86
CA SER A 104 0.29 1.13 5.84
C SER A 104 -0.41 2.01 6.86
N SER A 105 0.10 2.02 8.10
CA SER A 105 -0.32 2.96 9.15
C SER A 105 -0.07 4.44 8.79
N LEU A 106 0.77 4.72 7.78
CA LEU A 106 0.96 6.08 7.27
C LEU A 106 -0.36 6.69 6.77
N TRP A 107 -1.24 5.88 6.20
CA TRP A 107 -2.53 6.36 5.70
C TRP A 107 -3.48 6.78 6.82
N GLY A 108 -3.47 6.07 7.95
CA GLY A 108 -4.24 6.48 9.14
C GLY A 108 -3.79 7.83 9.69
N ARG A 109 -2.47 8.06 9.73
CA ARG A 109 -1.92 9.36 10.14
C ARG A 109 -2.24 10.47 9.14
N LEU A 110 -2.17 10.16 7.84
CA LEU A 110 -2.53 11.11 6.77
C LEU A 110 -4.02 11.44 6.81
N LEU A 111 -4.88 10.44 7.07
CA LEU A 111 -6.31 10.63 7.27
C LEU A 111 -6.58 11.62 8.40
N ASN A 112 -6.01 11.40 9.59
CA ASN A 112 -6.19 12.28 10.74
C ASN A 112 -5.68 13.70 10.46
N TYR A 113 -4.54 13.82 9.77
CA TYR A 113 -3.97 15.11 9.36
C TYR A 113 -4.88 15.86 8.39
N ARG A 114 -5.42 15.19 7.37
CA ARG A 114 -6.30 15.81 6.35
C ARG A 114 -7.68 16.16 6.90
N ALA A 115 -8.22 15.32 7.79
CA ALA A 115 -9.50 15.52 8.42
C ALA A 115 -9.47 16.56 9.56
N ASP A 116 -8.26 16.97 10.00
CA ASP A 116 -8.04 17.81 11.19
C ASP A 116 -8.74 17.26 12.44
N ARG A 117 -8.86 15.94 12.53
CA ARG A 117 -9.46 15.20 13.66
C ARG A 117 -9.00 13.75 13.68
N ALA A 118 -9.05 13.10 14.86
CA ALA A 118 -8.73 11.69 15.03
C ALA A 118 -9.88 10.80 14.52
N LEU A 119 -9.77 10.32 13.27
CA LEU A 119 -10.68 9.35 12.66
C LEU A 119 -10.12 7.92 12.74
N ALA A 120 -8.80 7.78 12.69
CA ALA A 120 -8.11 6.51 12.85
C ALA A 120 -7.34 6.51 14.19
N PRO A 121 -7.17 5.36 14.87
CA PRO A 121 -6.36 5.27 16.07
C PRO A 121 -4.89 5.53 15.75
N ASP A 122 -4.15 6.11 16.70
CA ASP A 122 -2.71 6.35 16.57
C ASP A 122 -1.90 5.06 16.43
N GLU A 123 -2.36 4.02 17.10
CA GLU A 123 -1.80 2.67 17.05
C GLU A 123 -2.84 1.69 16.53
N SER A 124 -2.44 0.88 15.56
CA SER A 124 -3.26 -0.20 15.02
C SER A 124 -2.40 -1.46 14.82
N PRO A 125 -2.97 -2.66 15.05
CA PRO A 125 -2.23 -3.90 14.84
C PRO A 125 -1.88 -4.07 13.36
N SER A 126 -0.63 -4.49 13.09
CA SER A 126 -0.21 -4.86 11.75
C SER A 126 -0.57 -6.32 11.48
N LEU A 127 -1.37 -6.58 10.44
CA LEU A 127 -1.73 -7.93 10.02
C LEU A 127 -0.57 -8.63 9.33
N VAL A 128 0.15 -7.89 8.45
CA VAL A 128 1.25 -8.38 7.62
C VAL A 128 2.30 -7.28 7.52
N LYS A 129 3.56 -7.66 7.42
CA LYS A 129 4.66 -6.74 7.14
C LYS A 129 5.36 -7.18 5.87
N THR A 130 5.51 -6.27 4.91
CA THR A 130 6.27 -6.45 3.67
C THR A 130 7.36 -5.38 3.58
N PRO A 131 8.56 -5.71 3.09
CA PRO A 131 9.58 -4.70 2.85
C PRO A 131 9.31 -3.97 1.53
N LEU A 132 9.62 -2.67 1.48
CA LEU A 132 9.79 -1.98 0.21
C LEU A 132 11.09 -2.48 -0.44
N VAL A 133 10.99 -3.02 -1.65
CA VAL A 133 12.12 -3.57 -2.40
C VAL A 133 12.25 -2.90 -3.77
N ILE A 134 13.42 -3.02 -4.38
CA ILE A 134 13.68 -2.66 -5.77
C ILE A 134 13.63 -3.96 -6.58
N ALA A 135 12.57 -4.13 -7.36
CA ALA A 135 12.48 -5.22 -8.33
C ALA A 135 13.15 -4.80 -9.64
N MET A 136 13.99 -5.68 -10.19
CA MET A 136 14.77 -5.40 -11.39
C MET A 136 14.95 -6.70 -12.18
N PRO A 137 14.90 -6.67 -13.53
CA PRO A 137 15.30 -7.82 -14.34
C PRO A 137 16.76 -8.21 -14.07
N GLU A 138 17.02 -9.50 -13.90
CA GLU A 138 18.33 -10.03 -13.53
C GLU A 138 19.49 -9.53 -14.41
N PRO A 139 19.36 -9.41 -15.74
CA PRO A 139 20.44 -8.86 -16.57
C PRO A 139 20.88 -7.46 -16.16
N PHE A 140 19.95 -6.59 -15.83
CA PHE A 140 20.24 -5.23 -15.37
C PHE A 140 20.89 -5.23 -13.98
N ALA A 141 20.39 -6.07 -13.06
CA ALA A 141 20.99 -6.20 -11.74
C ALA A 141 22.45 -6.68 -11.84
N ARG A 142 22.72 -7.68 -12.70
CA ARG A 142 24.08 -8.17 -12.93
C ARG A 142 25.00 -7.12 -13.55
N ALA A 143 24.51 -6.33 -14.48
CA ALA A 143 25.28 -5.22 -15.06
C ALA A 143 25.67 -4.16 -14.02
N LEU A 144 24.85 -3.99 -12.96
CA LEU A 144 25.14 -3.12 -11.82
C LEU A 144 26.03 -3.79 -10.73
N GLY A 145 26.46 -5.05 -10.94
CA GLY A 145 27.36 -5.75 -10.03
C GLY A 145 26.70 -6.70 -9.04
N TRP A 146 25.35 -6.87 -9.11
CA TRP A 146 24.68 -7.84 -8.23
C TRP A 146 25.10 -9.29 -8.53
N PRO A 147 25.31 -10.16 -7.53
CA PRO A 147 25.01 -9.97 -6.10
C PRO A 147 26.16 -9.37 -5.27
N ASP A 148 27.33 -9.15 -5.85
CA ASP A 148 28.52 -8.72 -5.12
C ASP A 148 28.43 -7.25 -4.66
N GLU A 149 27.76 -6.40 -5.46
CA GLU A 149 27.51 -5.00 -5.15
C GLU A 149 26.03 -4.79 -4.79
N PRO A 150 25.73 -4.11 -3.65
CA PRO A 150 24.37 -3.84 -3.26
C PRO A 150 23.70 -2.76 -4.13
N ILE A 151 22.50 -3.05 -4.63
CA ILE A 151 21.69 -2.10 -5.40
C ILE A 151 20.71 -1.43 -4.45
N GLY A 152 20.76 -0.11 -4.38
CA GLY A 152 19.90 0.71 -3.52
C GLY A 152 19.48 2.01 -4.18
N TRP A 153 18.81 2.87 -3.43
CA TRP A 153 18.30 4.16 -3.93
C TRP A 153 19.42 5.07 -4.48
N SER A 154 20.61 5.04 -3.89
CA SER A 154 21.78 5.77 -4.42
C SER A 154 22.18 5.30 -5.81
N THR A 155 22.11 4.00 -6.06
CA THR A 155 22.35 3.40 -7.37
C THR A 155 21.32 3.90 -8.38
N LEU A 156 20.01 3.80 -8.04
CA LEU A 156 18.95 4.27 -8.94
C LEU A 156 19.07 5.76 -9.27
N ILE A 157 19.41 6.59 -8.27
CA ILE A 157 19.63 8.02 -8.45
C ILE A 157 20.82 8.28 -9.39
N ALA A 158 21.91 7.51 -9.27
CA ALA A 158 23.06 7.63 -10.14
C ALA A 158 22.71 7.25 -11.59
N GLU A 159 22.00 6.14 -11.78
CA GLU A 159 21.57 5.66 -13.09
C GLU A 159 20.57 6.62 -13.76
N ALA A 160 19.63 7.18 -13.00
CA ALA A 160 18.68 8.18 -13.51
C ALA A 160 19.36 9.47 -14.01
N ARG A 161 20.57 9.75 -13.53
CA ARG A 161 21.39 10.90 -13.95
C ARG A 161 22.39 10.59 -15.06
N SER A 162 22.57 9.30 -15.36
CA SER A 162 23.52 8.86 -16.37
C SER A 162 23.03 9.23 -17.77
N GLU A 163 23.76 10.10 -18.45
CA GLU A 163 23.47 10.42 -19.86
C GLU A 163 23.78 9.23 -20.79
N ARG A 164 24.64 8.31 -20.36
CA ARG A 164 25.01 7.11 -21.11
C ARG A 164 24.02 5.97 -20.94
N GLY A 165 23.22 5.99 -19.88
CA GLY A 165 22.33 4.88 -19.55
C GLY A 165 23.06 3.54 -19.52
N TRP A 166 22.45 2.49 -20.05
CA TRP A 166 23.01 1.14 -20.07
C TRP A 166 24.23 0.97 -21.00
N ALA A 167 24.48 1.93 -21.88
CA ALA A 167 25.72 1.94 -22.65
C ALA A 167 26.99 2.11 -21.79
N ALA A 168 26.85 2.62 -20.55
CA ALA A 168 27.94 2.68 -19.59
C ALA A 168 28.42 1.29 -19.16
N TYR A 169 27.56 0.28 -19.28
CA TYR A 169 27.76 -1.12 -18.90
C TYR A 169 27.94 -2.05 -20.11
N GLY A 170 28.11 -1.48 -21.31
CA GLY A 170 28.31 -2.26 -22.54
C GLY A 170 27.01 -2.70 -23.23
N HIS A 171 25.86 -2.16 -22.81
CA HIS A 171 24.53 -2.52 -23.31
C HIS A 171 23.77 -1.33 -23.90
N PRO A 172 24.28 -0.70 -24.99
CA PRO A 172 23.60 0.46 -25.59
C PRO A 172 22.20 0.14 -26.12
N GLU A 173 21.93 -1.11 -26.45
CA GLU A 173 20.61 -1.59 -26.91
C GLU A 173 19.52 -1.54 -25.84
N TRP A 174 19.87 -1.46 -24.56
CA TRP A 174 18.90 -1.32 -23.47
C TRP A 174 18.44 0.13 -23.26
N GLY A 175 19.16 1.10 -23.86
CA GLY A 175 18.81 2.51 -23.84
C GLY A 175 19.07 3.20 -22.48
N PRO A 176 18.28 4.23 -22.14
CA PRO A 176 18.41 4.93 -20.86
C PRO A 176 17.83 4.11 -19.71
N PHE A 177 18.22 4.46 -18.47
CA PHE A 177 17.58 3.93 -17.28
C PHE A 177 16.10 4.34 -17.22
N LYS A 178 15.22 3.38 -16.97
CA LYS A 178 13.77 3.57 -16.91
C LYS A 178 13.27 3.09 -15.56
N PHE A 179 12.68 3.98 -14.78
CA PHE A 179 12.11 3.65 -13.49
C PHE A 179 10.59 3.49 -13.57
N GLY A 180 10.04 2.51 -12.87
CA GLY A 180 8.62 2.32 -12.65
C GLY A 180 8.29 2.56 -11.18
N GLN A 181 7.18 3.25 -10.94
CA GLN A 181 6.70 3.55 -9.59
C GLN A 181 5.17 3.59 -9.60
N THR A 182 4.55 3.10 -8.55
CA THR A 182 3.12 3.31 -8.38
C THR A 182 2.83 4.76 -7.98
N ASN A 183 1.63 5.24 -8.25
CA ASN A 183 1.25 6.61 -7.91
C ASN A 183 1.24 6.81 -6.38
N PRO A 184 2.06 7.72 -5.82
CA PRO A 184 2.16 7.95 -4.38
C PRO A 184 0.89 8.51 -3.73
N GLU A 185 -0.04 9.05 -4.51
CA GLU A 185 -1.32 9.56 -4.00
C GLU A 185 -2.30 8.44 -3.66
N PHE A 186 -2.16 7.28 -4.30
CA PHE A 186 -3.09 6.16 -4.15
C PHE A 186 -2.44 4.92 -3.55
N SER A 187 -1.19 4.65 -3.91
CA SER A 187 -0.48 3.42 -3.57
C SER A 187 0.54 3.62 -2.46
N THR A 188 0.55 2.68 -1.52
CA THR A 188 1.52 2.65 -0.42
C THR A 188 2.96 2.50 -0.92
N SER A 189 3.21 1.62 -1.89
CA SER A 189 4.56 1.44 -2.46
C SER A 189 5.08 2.73 -3.09
N GLY A 190 4.22 3.51 -3.77
CA GLY A 190 4.59 4.82 -4.32
C GLY A 190 4.89 5.84 -3.23
N LEU A 191 4.07 5.89 -2.18
CA LEU A 191 4.30 6.76 -1.03
C LEU A 191 5.59 6.38 -0.30
N SER A 192 5.78 5.09 -0.01
CA SER A 192 6.98 4.56 0.66
C SER A 192 8.24 4.81 -0.18
N ALA A 193 8.15 4.62 -1.51
CA ALA A 193 9.24 4.92 -2.44
C ALA A 193 9.61 6.41 -2.40
N THR A 194 8.64 7.31 -2.44
CA THR A 194 8.87 8.75 -2.36
C THR A 194 9.58 9.14 -1.04
N VAL A 195 9.16 8.55 0.08
CA VAL A 195 9.84 8.75 1.37
C VAL A 195 11.29 8.24 1.32
N ALA A 196 11.52 7.05 0.75
CA ALA A 196 12.86 6.46 0.63
C ALA A 196 13.78 7.27 -0.30
N GLU A 197 13.26 7.83 -1.38
CA GLU A 197 13.98 8.74 -2.27
C GLU A 197 14.47 9.99 -1.54
N TYR A 198 13.62 10.62 -0.74
CA TYR A 198 13.99 11.77 0.07
C TYR A 198 14.97 11.42 1.18
N LEU A 199 14.84 10.25 1.81
CA LEU A 199 15.82 9.75 2.78
C LEU A 199 17.19 9.58 2.11
N ALA A 200 17.24 8.94 0.93
CA ALA A 200 18.48 8.77 0.17
C ALA A 200 19.08 10.11 -0.27
N ALA A 201 18.25 11.04 -0.75
CA ALA A 201 18.68 12.39 -1.13
C ALA A 201 19.26 13.18 0.04
N ALA A 202 18.72 12.99 1.26
CA ALA A 202 19.18 13.60 2.49
C ALA A 202 20.38 12.88 3.12
N GLY A 203 20.78 11.70 2.62
CA GLY A 203 21.83 10.85 3.21
C GLY A 203 21.40 10.24 4.56
N LYS A 204 20.10 9.99 4.75
CA LYS A 204 19.50 9.47 5.97
C LYS A 204 18.93 8.07 5.75
N ARG A 205 18.81 7.30 6.83
CA ARG A 205 18.10 6.00 6.81
C ARG A 205 16.72 6.08 7.45
N GLU A 206 16.52 7.08 8.32
CA GLU A 206 15.27 7.32 9.06
C GLU A 206 15.18 8.79 9.47
N GLY A 207 14.08 9.20 10.10
CA GLY A 207 13.93 10.55 10.66
C GLY A 207 13.87 11.63 9.57
N LEU A 208 13.14 11.37 8.45
CA LEU A 208 12.89 12.39 7.44
C LEU A 208 12.10 13.55 8.04
N THR A 209 12.59 14.76 7.82
CA THR A 209 11.95 15.99 8.32
C THR A 209 11.40 16.82 7.17
N LEU A 210 10.47 17.73 7.50
CA LEU A 210 9.94 18.68 6.52
C LEU A 210 11.06 19.58 5.94
N ALA A 211 12.09 19.89 6.72
CA ALA A 211 13.26 20.62 6.25
C ALA A 211 14.04 19.83 5.19
N ASP A 212 14.21 18.51 5.38
CA ASP A 212 14.86 17.66 4.39
C ASP A 212 14.07 17.64 3.07
N VAL A 213 12.73 17.51 3.14
CA VAL A 213 11.86 17.51 1.96
C VAL A 213 11.88 18.86 1.24
N ARG A 214 11.94 19.97 1.97
CA ARG A 214 11.96 21.33 1.41
C ARG A 214 13.34 21.76 0.91
N ALA A 215 14.42 21.08 1.30
CA ALA A 215 15.78 21.44 0.90
C ALA A 215 15.92 21.38 -0.64
N PRO A 216 16.36 22.50 -1.30
CA PRO A 216 16.47 22.54 -2.77
C PRO A 216 17.37 21.46 -3.34
N LYS A 217 18.45 21.11 -2.61
CA LYS A 217 19.36 20.02 -2.98
C LYS A 217 18.63 18.69 -3.08
N ASN A 218 17.87 18.31 -2.04
CA ASN A 218 17.18 17.03 -1.98
C ASN A 218 16.04 16.96 -3.03
N ARG A 219 15.30 18.06 -3.18
CA ARG A 219 14.25 18.16 -4.23
C ARG A 219 14.82 18.00 -5.64
N ARG A 220 16.05 18.47 -5.89
CA ARG A 220 16.72 18.26 -7.19
C ARG A 220 17.04 16.79 -7.40
N VAL A 221 17.60 16.13 -6.38
CA VAL A 221 17.93 14.68 -6.45
C VAL A 221 16.70 13.85 -6.75
N VAL A 222 15.62 14.05 -6.01
CA VAL A 222 14.35 13.33 -6.21
C VAL A 222 13.77 13.63 -7.59
N ARG A 223 13.78 14.91 -8.02
CA ARG A 223 13.33 15.28 -9.38
C ARG A 223 14.10 14.57 -10.48
N ASP A 224 15.41 14.42 -10.32
CA ASP A 224 16.25 13.74 -11.32
C ASP A 224 15.84 12.28 -11.45
N LEU A 225 15.61 11.58 -10.32
CA LEU A 225 15.10 10.21 -10.34
C LEU A 225 13.68 10.15 -10.93
N GLN A 226 12.79 11.04 -10.51
CA GLN A 226 11.40 11.08 -10.99
C GLN A 226 11.28 11.36 -12.50
N ARG A 227 12.28 12.03 -13.11
CA ARG A 227 12.34 12.19 -14.58
C ARG A 227 12.61 10.89 -15.32
N SER A 228 13.17 9.88 -14.67
CA SER A 228 13.35 8.56 -15.26
C SER A 228 12.12 7.67 -15.14
N VAL A 229 11.09 8.13 -14.40
CA VAL A 229 9.81 7.39 -14.27
C VAL A 229 9.08 7.48 -15.61
N VAL A 230 8.98 6.35 -16.27
CA VAL A 230 8.30 6.23 -17.56
C VAL A 230 6.82 5.91 -17.44
N HIS A 231 6.43 5.43 -16.27
CA HIS A 231 5.05 5.06 -15.97
C HIS A 231 4.76 5.08 -14.47
N TYR A 232 3.63 5.67 -14.08
CA TYR A 232 3.05 5.56 -12.75
C TYR A 232 1.89 4.56 -12.83
N GLY A 233 2.09 3.38 -12.23
CA GLY A 233 1.07 2.33 -12.20
C GLY A 233 0.12 2.46 -11.01
N ASP A 234 -1.05 1.87 -11.12
CA ASP A 234 -2.03 1.87 -10.02
C ASP A 234 -1.62 0.89 -8.91
N THR A 235 -1.06 -0.27 -9.30
CA THR A 235 -0.63 -1.32 -8.36
C THR A 235 0.74 -1.88 -8.70
N THR A 236 1.42 -2.48 -7.71
CA THR A 236 2.67 -3.21 -7.94
C THR A 236 2.46 -4.49 -8.74
N LEU A 237 1.30 -5.13 -8.62
CA LEU A 237 0.94 -6.30 -9.43
C LEU A 237 0.93 -5.96 -10.92
N PHE A 238 0.40 -4.79 -11.30
CA PHE A 238 0.46 -4.31 -12.68
C PHE A 238 1.89 -4.31 -13.22
N PHE A 239 2.85 -3.77 -12.45
CA PHE A 239 4.26 -3.76 -12.86
C PHE A 239 4.84 -5.17 -12.99
N ALA A 240 4.54 -6.07 -12.06
CA ALA A 240 5.00 -7.45 -12.11
C ALA A 240 4.50 -8.15 -13.38
N GLU A 241 3.23 -7.99 -13.72
CA GLU A 241 2.63 -8.54 -14.94
C GLU A 241 3.23 -7.93 -16.21
N GLN A 242 3.43 -6.61 -16.25
CA GLN A 242 4.03 -5.93 -17.40
C GLN A 242 5.51 -6.32 -17.58
N MET A 243 6.27 -6.47 -16.50
CA MET A 243 7.66 -6.93 -16.55
C MET A 243 7.74 -8.37 -17.07
N ALA A 244 6.83 -9.25 -16.62
CA ALA A 244 6.75 -10.63 -17.11
C ALA A 244 6.35 -10.70 -18.59
N ALA A 245 5.41 -9.88 -19.04
CA ALA A 245 4.90 -9.90 -20.41
C ALA A 245 5.83 -9.22 -21.43
N ARG A 246 6.47 -8.10 -21.06
CA ARG A 246 7.27 -7.25 -21.97
C ARG A 246 8.77 -7.45 -21.82
N GLY A 247 9.20 -8.17 -20.79
CA GLY A 247 10.61 -8.43 -20.52
C GLY A 247 11.41 -7.18 -20.10
N PRO A 248 12.75 -7.26 -20.17
CA PRO A 248 13.65 -6.27 -19.57
C PRO A 248 13.62 -4.87 -20.23
N THR A 249 13.06 -4.74 -21.44
CA THR A 249 13.00 -3.45 -22.14
C THR A 249 11.89 -2.52 -21.64
N TYR A 250 10.95 -3.03 -20.82
CA TYR A 250 9.83 -2.27 -20.32
C TYR A 250 10.26 -1.22 -19.29
N VAL A 251 10.84 -1.68 -18.19
CA VAL A 251 11.44 -0.84 -17.14
C VAL A 251 12.74 -1.47 -16.66
N SER A 252 13.66 -0.63 -16.19
CA SER A 252 14.93 -1.08 -15.62
C SER A 252 14.79 -1.51 -14.16
N ALA A 253 13.95 -0.82 -13.41
CA ALA A 253 13.67 -1.10 -12.01
C ALA A 253 12.29 -0.58 -11.61
N VAL A 254 11.69 -1.20 -10.59
CA VAL A 254 10.42 -0.79 -9.99
C VAL A 254 10.53 -0.85 -8.46
N ALA A 255 9.99 0.16 -7.77
CA ALA A 255 9.80 0.08 -6.32
C ALA A 255 8.49 -0.68 -6.01
N MET A 256 8.57 -1.73 -5.19
CA MET A 256 7.47 -2.66 -4.89
C MET A 256 7.43 -3.03 -3.40
N GLU A 257 6.23 -3.31 -2.89
CA GLU A 257 5.97 -3.96 -1.61
C GLU A 257 5.29 -5.32 -1.83
#